data_122fb62c43eb7058a20a9c7222c28974
#
_entry.id   122fb62c43eb7058a20a9c7222c28974
#
_cell.length_a   1.000
_cell.length_b   1.000
_cell.length_c   1.000
_cell.angle_alpha   90.00
_cell.angle_beta   90.00
_cell.angle_gamma   90.00
#
_symmetry.space_group_name_H-M   'P 1'
#
loop_
_entity.id
_entity.type
_entity.pdbx_description
1 polymer ?
#
loop_
_entity_poly.entity_id
_entity_poly.type
_entity_poly.pdbx_seq_one_letter_code
_entity_poly.pdbx_strand_id
1 'polypeptide(L)'
;MHSLPFDKPGRFFKGNLHTHSTRSDGGLTPAEVTTAYRERGYDFLALTDHFQPETYFRKTADPASFVAVTDTREFRTDDFTTILGAEVHGPGMANGETWHILAAGLPLDFAPWAAGETGLEVAKRAVAAGAFVAIAHPRWNSLSVEDAREAAKIAHAVEVYNQACSSEIDRGDSWYMADLLAQEGFRLSACATDDAHIEFPLYPNTWTDDAFGGWVHVRAEALEQDALVAALKAGQYYSSTGPEIHHVSIEDDTLIVECDPAVQIFATGNGALNQRSRGGSVIQAAFPLARFRKAGFVRVTVVGEKGGRAWTNPIWLDAE
;
A
#
# COMPACT_ATOMS: atom_id res chain seq x y z
N MET A 1 -5.35 -20.49 13.40
CA MET A 1 -4.51 -19.41 14.01
C MET A 1 -4.14 -18.45 12.91
N HIS A 2 -4.51 -17.19 13.05
CA HIS A 2 -4.06 -16.16 12.10
C HIS A 2 -2.59 -15.91 12.35
N SER A 3 -1.77 -16.17 11.35
CA SER A 3 -0.34 -15.95 11.42
C SER A 3 -0.06 -14.47 11.19
N LEU A 4 0.29 -13.76 12.25
CA LEU A 4 0.73 -12.38 12.20
C LEU A 4 2.12 -12.26 11.52
N PRO A 5 2.43 -11.14 10.86
CA PRO A 5 3.75 -10.96 10.24
C PRO A 5 4.91 -11.06 11.24
N PHE A 6 4.67 -10.73 12.51
CA PHE A 6 5.68 -10.72 13.57
C PHE A 6 6.16 -12.13 13.96
N ASP A 7 5.33 -13.17 13.72
CA ASP A 7 5.65 -14.57 14.01
C ASP A 7 6.32 -15.30 12.83
N LYS A 8 6.51 -14.61 11.70
CA LYS A 8 7.09 -15.20 10.50
C LYS A 8 8.62 -15.15 10.51
N PRO A 9 9.29 -16.11 9.86
CA PRO A 9 10.75 -16.04 9.66
C PRO A 9 11.15 -14.81 8.84
N GLY A 10 12.45 -14.49 8.85
CA GLY A 10 13.01 -13.36 8.14
C GLY A 10 13.05 -12.05 8.94
N ARG A 11 13.10 -10.92 8.26
CA ARG A 11 13.07 -9.58 8.85
C ARG A 11 12.06 -8.67 8.16
N PHE A 12 11.75 -7.54 8.75
CA PHE A 12 11.00 -6.49 8.07
C PHE A 12 11.89 -5.73 7.11
N PHE A 13 11.37 -5.50 5.91
CA PHE A 13 11.95 -4.66 4.87
C PHE A 13 11.05 -3.46 4.63
N LYS A 14 11.61 -2.25 4.72
CA LYS A 14 10.92 -0.99 4.45
C LYS A 14 10.85 -0.75 2.94
N GLY A 15 9.66 -0.51 2.39
CA GLY A 15 9.51 -0.22 0.97
C GLY A 15 8.30 0.63 0.62
N ASN A 16 8.35 1.19 -0.59
CA ASN A 16 7.22 1.90 -1.19
C ASN A 16 6.66 1.10 -2.36
N LEU A 17 5.33 1.15 -2.52
CA LEU A 17 4.59 0.37 -3.53
C LEU A 17 3.97 1.24 -4.63
N HIS A 18 4.08 2.59 -4.54
CA HIS A 18 3.46 3.50 -5.49
C HIS A 18 4.38 4.68 -5.76
N THR A 19 4.94 4.72 -6.97
CA THR A 19 5.94 5.73 -7.38
C THR A 19 5.97 5.86 -8.89
N HIS A 20 6.15 7.07 -9.38
CA HIS A 20 6.21 7.41 -10.81
C HIS A 20 7.58 7.93 -11.21
N SER A 21 7.89 7.82 -12.49
CA SER A 21 9.11 8.32 -13.09
C SER A 21 8.84 9.06 -14.40
N THR A 22 9.89 9.56 -15.06
CA THR A 22 9.79 10.15 -16.39
C THR A 22 9.31 9.18 -17.48
N ARG A 23 9.06 7.90 -17.14
CA ARG A 23 8.42 6.95 -18.06
C ARG A 23 6.95 7.27 -18.24
N SER A 24 6.28 7.75 -17.18
CA SER A 24 4.93 8.33 -17.24
C SER A 24 4.98 9.84 -17.05
N ASP A 25 4.73 10.35 -15.89
CA ASP A 25 4.58 11.76 -15.54
C ASP A 25 5.39 12.20 -14.31
N GLY A 26 6.21 11.33 -13.74
CA GLY A 26 7.14 11.72 -12.68
C GLY A 26 8.28 12.61 -13.19
N GLY A 27 8.83 13.45 -12.33
CA GLY A 27 9.90 14.40 -12.65
C GLY A 27 11.31 13.81 -12.69
N LEU A 28 11.52 12.63 -12.11
CA LEU A 28 12.82 11.96 -12.04
C LEU A 28 12.86 10.71 -12.91
N THR A 29 14.04 10.39 -13.44
CA THR A 29 14.27 9.13 -14.15
C THR A 29 14.13 7.92 -13.23
N PRO A 30 13.87 6.70 -13.73
CA PRO A 30 13.84 5.49 -12.91
C PRO A 30 15.07 5.31 -12.02
N ALA A 31 16.26 5.63 -12.52
CA ALA A 31 17.52 5.57 -11.77
C ALA A 31 17.57 6.58 -10.62
N GLU A 32 17.13 7.82 -10.85
CA GLU A 32 17.11 8.89 -9.85
C GLU A 32 16.07 8.60 -8.75
N VAL A 33 14.86 8.16 -9.12
CA VAL A 33 13.83 7.75 -8.15
C VAL A 33 14.35 6.61 -7.28
N THR A 34 14.89 5.56 -7.89
CA THR A 34 15.45 4.41 -7.18
C THR A 34 16.56 4.82 -6.21
N THR A 35 17.47 5.69 -6.66
CA THR A 35 18.55 6.23 -5.82
C THR A 35 18.00 7.03 -4.64
N ALA A 36 17.00 7.89 -4.87
CA ALA A 36 16.39 8.71 -3.84
C ALA A 36 15.77 7.89 -2.71
N TYR A 37 15.05 6.81 -3.03
CA TYR A 37 14.47 5.91 -2.03
C TYR A 37 15.55 5.12 -1.27
N ARG A 38 16.55 4.58 -1.98
CA ARG A 38 17.66 3.87 -1.33
C ARG A 38 18.42 4.77 -0.35
N GLU A 39 18.75 5.99 -0.72
CA GLU A 39 19.45 6.96 0.14
C GLU A 39 18.64 7.40 1.36
N ARG A 40 17.30 7.23 1.31
CA ARG A 40 16.38 7.46 2.43
C ARG A 40 16.16 6.24 3.30
N GLY A 41 16.95 5.16 3.11
CA GLY A 41 16.93 3.96 3.94
C GLY A 41 15.74 3.04 3.66
N TYR A 42 15.19 3.08 2.44
CA TYR A 42 14.28 2.03 1.98
C TYR A 42 15.07 0.81 1.55
N ASP A 43 14.56 -0.38 1.84
CA ASP A 43 15.14 -1.65 1.39
C ASP A 43 14.63 -2.01 -0.03
N PHE A 44 13.43 -1.56 -0.41
CA PHE A 44 12.89 -1.83 -1.74
C PHE A 44 11.95 -0.74 -2.25
N LEU A 45 11.77 -0.74 -3.57
CA LEU A 45 10.85 0.14 -4.29
C LEU A 45 10.09 -0.64 -5.36
N ALA A 46 8.76 -0.49 -5.43
CA ALA A 46 8.01 -0.78 -6.64
C ALA A 46 7.86 0.50 -7.46
N LEU A 47 8.46 0.53 -8.65
CA LEU A 47 8.22 1.59 -9.61
C LEU A 47 6.96 1.22 -10.40
N THR A 48 5.94 2.06 -10.27
CA THR A 48 4.59 1.79 -10.75
C THR A 48 4.08 2.87 -11.70
N ASP A 49 4.90 3.22 -12.69
CA ASP A 49 4.51 4.16 -13.74
C ASP A 49 3.12 3.82 -14.28
N HIS A 50 2.36 4.84 -14.67
CA HIS A 50 1.02 4.71 -15.21
C HIS A 50 0.99 3.82 -16.45
N PHE A 51 0.31 2.69 -16.37
CA PHE A 51 0.19 1.70 -17.44
C PHE A 51 -0.96 2.06 -18.38
N GLN A 52 -0.67 2.99 -19.31
CA GLN A 52 -1.65 3.55 -20.26
C GLN A 52 -0.98 4.08 -21.53
N PRO A 53 -1.76 4.47 -22.58
CA PRO A 53 -1.20 5.05 -23.81
C PRO A 53 -0.33 6.27 -23.52
N GLU A 54 0.84 6.35 -24.15
CA GLU A 54 1.78 7.49 -23.96
C GLU A 54 1.17 8.84 -24.35
N THR A 55 0.14 8.86 -25.17
CA THR A 55 -0.57 10.07 -25.58
C THR A 55 -1.24 10.83 -24.41
N TYR A 56 -1.44 10.18 -23.28
CA TYR A 56 -1.89 10.85 -22.05
C TYR A 56 -0.84 11.85 -21.53
N PHE A 57 0.44 11.50 -21.63
CA PHE A 57 1.55 12.32 -21.12
C PHE A 57 2.23 13.13 -22.22
N ARG A 58 2.26 12.60 -23.44
CA ARG A 58 2.98 13.18 -24.57
C ARG A 58 2.06 13.29 -25.79
N LYS A 59 1.47 14.48 -25.98
CA LYS A 59 0.54 14.74 -27.09
C LYS A 59 1.10 14.43 -28.49
N THR A 60 2.44 14.39 -28.62
CA THR A 60 3.16 14.08 -29.88
C THR A 60 3.57 12.60 -29.95
N ALA A 61 3.23 11.78 -28.97
CA ALA A 61 3.52 10.35 -29.00
C ALA A 61 2.73 9.65 -30.11
N ASP A 62 3.27 8.54 -30.60
CA ASP A 62 2.53 7.66 -31.51
C ASP A 62 1.26 7.17 -30.78
N PRO A 63 0.05 7.30 -31.36
CA PRO A 63 -1.17 6.78 -30.76
C PRO A 63 -1.14 5.27 -30.42
N ALA A 64 -0.25 4.52 -31.04
CA ALA A 64 -0.04 3.10 -30.74
C ALA A 64 0.96 2.84 -29.60
N SER A 65 1.68 3.88 -29.14
CA SER A 65 2.65 3.73 -28.05
C SER A 65 1.96 3.63 -26.69
N PHE A 66 2.56 2.85 -25.80
CA PHE A 66 2.02 2.53 -24.50
C PHE A 66 3.14 2.52 -23.44
N VAL A 67 2.88 3.06 -22.26
CA VAL A 67 3.83 2.97 -21.14
C VAL A 67 3.81 1.54 -20.62
N ALA A 68 4.85 0.79 -20.94
CA ALA A 68 5.02 -0.59 -20.48
C ALA A 68 5.61 -0.64 -19.07
N VAL A 69 5.60 -1.82 -18.45
CA VAL A 69 6.30 -2.07 -17.18
C VAL A 69 7.78 -1.70 -17.32
N THR A 70 8.26 -0.79 -16.46
CA THR A 70 9.63 -0.32 -16.49
C THR A 70 10.59 -1.37 -15.94
N ASP A 71 11.64 -1.72 -16.68
CA ASP A 71 12.68 -2.63 -16.19
C ASP A 71 13.61 -1.89 -15.22
N THR A 72 13.51 -2.24 -13.95
CA THR A 72 14.30 -1.65 -12.85
C THR A 72 15.32 -2.62 -12.26
N ARG A 73 15.51 -3.81 -12.89
CA ARG A 73 16.38 -4.87 -12.35
C ARG A 73 17.85 -4.46 -12.27
N GLU A 74 18.30 -3.56 -13.15
CA GLU A 74 19.66 -3.03 -13.13
C GLU A 74 20.00 -2.18 -11.89
N PHE A 75 18.98 -1.69 -11.15
CA PHE A 75 19.17 -0.88 -9.96
C PHE A 75 19.24 -1.70 -8.66
N ARG A 76 19.10 -3.02 -8.74
CA ARG A 76 19.17 -3.92 -7.59
C ARG A 76 20.61 -4.07 -7.10
N THR A 77 20.77 -4.11 -5.78
CA THR A 77 22.04 -4.29 -5.08
C THR A 77 21.88 -5.32 -3.95
N ASP A 78 22.93 -5.61 -3.20
CA ASP A 78 22.84 -6.55 -2.07
C ASP A 78 21.94 -6.02 -0.92
N ASP A 79 21.80 -4.70 -0.80
CA ASP A 79 21.07 -4.00 0.27
C ASP A 79 19.78 -3.32 -0.20
N PHE A 80 19.48 -3.36 -1.50
CA PHE A 80 18.29 -2.74 -2.07
C PHE A 80 17.75 -3.52 -3.27
N THR A 81 16.43 -3.72 -3.33
CA THR A 81 15.82 -4.37 -4.49
C THR A 81 14.68 -3.54 -5.08
N THR A 82 14.30 -3.88 -6.31
CA THR A 82 13.14 -3.30 -6.98
C THR A 82 12.10 -4.38 -7.27
N ILE A 83 10.83 -4.00 -7.21
CA ILE A 83 9.71 -4.81 -7.67
C ILE A 83 9.20 -4.21 -8.97
N LEU A 84 9.15 -5.01 -10.03
CA LEU A 84 8.56 -4.60 -11.30
C LEU A 84 7.06 -4.40 -11.10
N GLY A 85 6.51 -3.28 -11.55
CA GLY A 85 5.11 -2.98 -11.31
C GLY A 85 4.56 -1.93 -12.25
N ALA A 86 3.30 -1.63 -12.06
CA ALA A 86 2.60 -0.56 -12.76
C ALA A 86 1.38 -0.09 -11.95
N GLU A 87 1.01 1.16 -12.11
CA GLU A 87 -0.34 1.59 -11.80
C GLU A 87 -1.20 1.37 -13.04
N VAL A 88 -2.06 0.37 -12.96
CA VAL A 88 -2.91 -0.05 -14.07
C VAL A 88 -4.12 0.87 -14.16
N HIS A 89 -4.35 1.37 -15.36
CA HIS A 89 -5.53 2.16 -15.68
C HIS A 89 -6.54 1.37 -16.53
N GLY A 90 -7.74 1.89 -16.61
CA GLY A 90 -8.78 1.36 -17.51
C GLY A 90 -10.15 1.95 -17.21
N PRO A 91 -11.06 1.99 -18.18
CA PRO A 91 -12.40 2.51 -18.00
C PRO A 91 -13.26 1.60 -17.11
N GLY A 92 -14.45 2.08 -16.76
CA GLY A 92 -15.51 1.25 -16.18
C GLY A 92 -15.86 1.56 -14.73
N MET A 93 -15.38 2.66 -14.14
CA MET A 93 -15.90 3.14 -12.87
C MET A 93 -17.31 3.74 -13.05
N ALA A 94 -18.16 3.58 -12.03
CA ALA A 94 -19.56 4.05 -12.07
C ALA A 94 -19.68 5.57 -12.20
N ASN A 95 -18.71 6.34 -11.69
CA ASN A 95 -18.68 7.80 -11.81
C ASN A 95 -18.11 8.29 -13.15
N GLY A 96 -17.70 7.40 -14.04
CA GLY A 96 -17.08 7.70 -15.32
C GLY A 96 -15.58 7.98 -15.29
N GLU A 97 -14.97 7.96 -14.12
CA GLU A 97 -13.53 8.07 -13.96
C GLU A 97 -12.81 6.78 -14.37
N THR A 98 -11.50 6.85 -14.48
CA THR A 98 -10.64 5.72 -14.81
C THR A 98 -10.24 4.97 -13.53
N TRP A 99 -10.22 3.65 -13.59
CA TRP A 99 -9.63 2.83 -12.55
C TRP A 99 -8.13 3.13 -12.40
N HIS A 100 -7.70 3.23 -11.17
CA HIS A 100 -6.33 3.27 -10.75
C HIS A 100 -6.08 2.08 -9.81
N ILE A 101 -5.20 1.18 -10.22
CA ILE A 101 -4.98 -0.09 -9.52
C ILE A 101 -3.49 -0.39 -9.48
N LEU A 102 -2.94 -0.49 -8.28
CA LEU A 102 -1.53 -0.89 -8.12
C LEU A 102 -1.36 -2.36 -8.44
N ALA A 103 -0.31 -2.68 -9.20
CA ALA A 103 0.10 -4.04 -9.48
C ALA A 103 1.62 -4.17 -9.32
N ALA A 104 2.07 -4.82 -8.25
CA ALA A 104 3.48 -5.06 -7.97
C ALA A 104 3.84 -6.52 -8.20
N GLY A 105 4.91 -6.80 -8.96
CA GLY A 105 5.32 -8.14 -9.39
C GLY A 105 4.83 -8.51 -10.79
N LEU A 106 4.61 -7.52 -11.67
CA LEU A 106 4.26 -7.76 -13.06
C LEU A 106 5.46 -8.26 -13.87
N PRO A 107 5.26 -9.13 -14.86
CA PRO A 107 6.30 -9.44 -15.83
C PRO A 107 6.50 -8.28 -16.83
N LEU A 108 7.69 -8.17 -17.40
CA LEU A 108 8.03 -7.09 -18.34
C LEU A 108 7.20 -7.14 -19.64
N ASP A 109 6.74 -8.30 -20.03
CA ASP A 109 5.90 -8.52 -21.20
C ASP A 109 4.40 -8.48 -20.89
N PHE A 110 4.02 -7.92 -19.73
CA PHE A 110 2.61 -7.73 -19.40
C PHE A 110 1.94 -6.90 -20.47
N ALA A 111 0.95 -7.49 -21.15
CA ALA A 111 0.37 -6.90 -22.34
C ALA A 111 -0.48 -5.67 -22.03
N PRO A 112 -0.43 -4.60 -22.86
CA PRO A 112 -1.37 -3.49 -22.81
C PRO A 112 -2.83 -3.95 -22.76
N TRP A 113 -3.71 -3.10 -22.28
CA TRP A 113 -5.13 -3.39 -22.28
C TRP A 113 -5.70 -3.46 -23.69
N ALA A 114 -6.62 -4.37 -23.90
CA ALA A 114 -7.31 -4.55 -25.16
C ALA A 114 -8.45 -3.54 -25.32
N ALA A 115 -8.86 -3.28 -26.55
CA ALA A 115 -10.02 -2.41 -26.81
C ALA A 115 -11.27 -2.95 -26.12
N GLY A 116 -11.88 -2.13 -25.25
CA GLY A 116 -13.07 -2.48 -24.48
C GLY A 116 -12.80 -3.20 -23.17
N GLU A 117 -11.54 -3.50 -22.84
CA GLU A 117 -11.16 -4.08 -21.55
C GLU A 117 -11.30 -3.03 -20.43
N THR A 118 -11.96 -3.38 -19.34
CA THR A 118 -12.11 -2.52 -18.16
C THR A 118 -10.88 -2.60 -17.25
N GLY A 119 -10.67 -1.59 -16.39
CA GLY A 119 -9.57 -1.63 -15.43
C GLY A 119 -9.61 -2.85 -14.50
N LEU A 120 -10.81 -3.33 -14.12
CA LEU A 120 -10.94 -4.54 -13.31
C LEU A 120 -10.57 -5.82 -14.07
N GLU A 121 -10.77 -5.87 -15.38
CA GLU A 121 -10.33 -7.01 -16.20
C GLU A 121 -8.81 -7.03 -16.33
N VAL A 122 -8.18 -5.87 -16.50
CA VAL A 122 -6.72 -5.75 -16.46
C VAL A 122 -6.18 -6.16 -15.09
N ALA A 123 -6.83 -5.73 -13.98
CA ALA A 123 -6.45 -6.15 -12.62
C ALA A 123 -6.53 -7.67 -12.43
N LYS A 124 -7.55 -8.35 -12.97
CA LYS A 124 -7.65 -9.81 -12.97
C LYS A 124 -6.48 -10.47 -13.71
N ARG A 125 -6.08 -9.88 -14.85
CA ARG A 125 -4.89 -10.37 -15.58
C ARG A 125 -3.60 -10.18 -14.77
N ALA A 126 -3.46 -9.05 -14.07
CA ALA A 126 -2.33 -8.79 -13.19
C ALA A 126 -2.23 -9.83 -12.05
N VAL A 127 -3.36 -10.13 -11.41
CA VAL A 127 -3.42 -11.21 -10.40
C VAL A 127 -3.05 -12.57 -11.01
N ALA A 128 -3.57 -12.89 -12.20
CA ALA A 128 -3.26 -14.14 -12.91
C ALA A 128 -1.77 -14.23 -13.31
N ALA A 129 -1.12 -13.09 -13.58
CA ALA A 129 0.31 -12.99 -13.84
C ALA A 129 1.18 -13.10 -12.57
N GLY A 130 0.56 -13.18 -11.38
CA GLY A 130 1.26 -13.36 -10.11
C GLY A 130 1.43 -12.10 -9.28
N ALA A 131 1.03 -10.94 -9.76
CA ALA A 131 1.21 -9.67 -9.06
C ALA A 131 0.40 -9.57 -7.76
N PHE A 132 0.92 -8.80 -6.80
CA PHE A 132 0.15 -8.22 -5.73
C PHE A 132 -0.65 -7.05 -6.32
N VAL A 133 -1.95 -6.97 -6.00
CA VAL A 133 -2.85 -5.94 -6.52
C VAL A 133 -3.51 -5.21 -5.37
N ALA A 134 -3.51 -3.86 -5.41
CA ALA A 134 -4.19 -3.02 -4.43
C ALA A 134 -5.08 -1.97 -5.11
N ILE A 135 -6.21 -1.64 -4.47
CA ILE A 135 -7.10 -0.55 -4.88
C ILE A 135 -6.39 0.76 -4.53
N ALA A 136 -5.96 1.53 -5.53
CA ALA A 136 -5.22 2.77 -5.34
C ALA A 136 -6.14 3.90 -4.86
N HIS A 137 -5.66 4.70 -3.94
CA HIS A 137 -6.22 5.98 -3.42
C HIS A 137 -7.75 6.14 -3.57
N PRO A 138 -8.59 5.28 -2.95
CA PRO A 138 -10.06 5.27 -3.17
C PRO A 138 -10.73 6.62 -2.92
N ARG A 139 -10.22 7.42 -1.97
CA ARG A 139 -10.81 8.73 -1.65
C ARG A 139 -10.48 9.78 -2.72
N TRP A 140 -9.30 9.69 -3.35
CA TRP A 140 -8.87 10.65 -4.37
C TRP A 140 -9.81 10.66 -5.56
N ASN A 141 -10.10 9.50 -6.14
CA ASN A 141 -10.96 9.34 -7.32
C ASN A 141 -12.45 9.19 -6.97
N SER A 142 -12.82 9.41 -5.68
CA SER A 142 -14.21 9.30 -5.22
C SER A 142 -14.84 7.94 -5.53
N LEU A 143 -14.08 6.86 -5.32
CA LEU A 143 -14.52 5.49 -5.56
C LEU A 143 -15.84 5.20 -4.84
N SER A 144 -16.84 4.71 -5.56
CA SER A 144 -18.11 4.30 -4.96
C SER A 144 -17.95 3.02 -4.14
N VAL A 145 -18.85 2.79 -3.19
CA VAL A 145 -18.85 1.54 -2.41
C VAL A 145 -19.11 0.33 -3.29
N GLU A 146 -19.97 0.48 -4.33
CA GLU A 146 -20.26 -0.55 -5.33
C GLU A 146 -19.02 -0.93 -6.12
N ASP A 147 -18.30 0.06 -6.65
CA ASP A 147 -17.02 -0.18 -7.36
C ASP A 147 -15.96 -0.80 -6.44
N ALA A 148 -15.88 -0.30 -5.20
CA ALA A 148 -14.96 -0.86 -4.21
C ALA A 148 -15.23 -2.34 -3.91
N ARG A 149 -16.51 -2.76 -3.83
CA ARG A 149 -16.89 -4.17 -3.67
C ARG A 149 -16.46 -5.03 -4.86
N GLU A 150 -16.60 -4.53 -6.08
CA GLU A 150 -16.16 -5.27 -7.28
C GLU A 150 -14.63 -5.41 -7.31
N ALA A 151 -13.91 -4.34 -7.01
CA ALA A 151 -12.45 -4.38 -6.90
C ALA A 151 -11.97 -5.30 -5.76
N ALA A 152 -12.67 -5.32 -4.63
CA ALA A 152 -12.36 -6.15 -3.47
C ALA A 152 -12.44 -7.66 -3.72
N LYS A 153 -13.18 -8.09 -4.76
CA LYS A 153 -13.21 -9.50 -5.19
C LYS A 153 -11.93 -9.94 -5.89
N ILE A 154 -11.07 -9.00 -6.27
CA ILE A 154 -9.88 -9.21 -7.10
C ILE A 154 -8.61 -8.83 -6.32
N ALA A 155 -8.64 -7.68 -5.64
CA ALA A 155 -7.49 -7.09 -4.98
C ALA A 155 -7.06 -7.87 -3.72
N HIS A 156 -5.79 -7.72 -3.35
CA HIS A 156 -5.23 -8.21 -2.10
C HIS A 156 -5.27 -7.15 -1.00
N ALA A 157 -5.28 -5.86 -1.38
CA ALA A 157 -5.21 -4.74 -0.44
C ALA A 157 -6.01 -3.51 -0.90
N VAL A 158 -6.21 -2.60 0.06
CA VAL A 158 -6.62 -1.21 -0.18
C VAL A 158 -5.45 -0.30 0.19
N GLU A 159 -5.17 0.70 -0.63
CA GLU A 159 -4.27 1.78 -0.28
C GLU A 159 -4.99 2.71 0.69
N VAL A 160 -4.65 2.58 1.98
CA VAL A 160 -5.32 3.29 3.08
C VAL A 160 -4.70 4.63 3.40
N TYR A 161 -3.50 4.86 2.92
CA TYR A 161 -2.80 6.15 2.99
C TYR A 161 -1.95 6.34 1.74
N ASN A 162 -2.05 7.53 1.16
CA ASN A 162 -1.31 7.97 -0.01
C ASN A 162 -0.79 9.38 0.25
N GLN A 163 0.55 9.56 0.18
CA GLN A 163 1.20 10.79 0.58
C GLN A 163 0.91 11.92 -0.41
N ALA A 164 1.00 11.69 -1.72
CA ALA A 164 0.71 12.70 -2.74
C ALA A 164 -0.73 13.19 -2.63
N CYS A 165 -1.70 12.28 -2.58
CA CYS A 165 -3.10 12.64 -2.39
C CYS A 165 -3.36 13.39 -1.07
N SER A 166 -2.55 13.15 -0.03
CA SER A 166 -2.64 13.86 1.24
C SER A 166 -2.11 15.29 1.13
N SER A 167 -0.94 15.47 0.50
CA SER A 167 -0.30 16.77 0.38
C SER A 167 -0.96 17.69 -0.65
N GLU A 168 -1.44 17.13 -1.76
CA GLU A 168 -2.00 17.92 -2.86
C GLU A 168 -3.45 18.35 -2.62
N ILE A 169 -4.29 17.47 -2.11
CA ILE A 169 -5.74 17.70 -2.05
C ILE A 169 -6.42 17.26 -0.75
N ASP A 170 -5.65 16.90 0.30
CA ASP A 170 -6.19 16.41 1.58
C ASP A 170 -7.11 15.18 1.45
N ARG A 171 -6.79 14.26 0.54
CA ARG A 171 -7.55 13.03 0.28
C ARG A 171 -6.70 11.75 0.40
N GLY A 172 -5.62 11.78 1.16
CA GLY A 172 -4.73 10.63 1.31
C GLY A 172 -5.24 9.52 2.21
N ASP A 173 -6.16 9.78 3.15
CA ASP A 173 -6.72 8.77 4.05
C ASP A 173 -7.92 8.04 3.42
N SER A 174 -7.84 6.72 3.33
CA SER A 174 -8.90 5.85 2.79
C SER A 174 -9.31 4.73 3.75
N TRP A 175 -8.99 4.84 5.05
CA TRP A 175 -9.39 3.85 6.05
C TRP A 175 -10.90 3.64 6.13
N TYR A 176 -11.71 4.67 5.88
CA TYR A 176 -13.16 4.53 5.86
C TYR A 176 -13.63 3.46 4.86
N MET A 177 -13.06 3.45 3.65
CA MET A 177 -13.38 2.45 2.63
C MET A 177 -12.90 1.05 3.04
N ALA A 178 -11.69 0.93 3.55
CA ALA A 178 -11.14 -0.35 4.02
C ALA A 178 -11.96 -0.93 5.18
N ASP A 179 -12.37 -0.10 6.14
CA ASP A 179 -13.22 -0.53 7.26
C ASP A 179 -14.62 -0.97 6.80
N LEU A 180 -15.23 -0.29 5.82
CA LEU A 180 -16.50 -0.73 5.24
C LEU A 180 -16.40 -2.10 4.58
N LEU A 181 -15.39 -2.30 3.74
CA LEU A 181 -15.15 -3.59 3.08
C LEU A 181 -14.89 -4.71 4.10
N ALA A 182 -14.09 -4.43 5.14
CA ALA A 182 -13.84 -5.39 6.21
C ALA A 182 -15.13 -5.77 6.97
N GLN A 183 -16.03 -4.81 7.23
CA GLN A 183 -17.34 -5.06 7.86
C GLN A 183 -18.25 -5.96 6.99
N GLU A 184 -18.09 -5.89 5.68
CA GLU A 184 -18.79 -6.76 4.73
C GLU A 184 -18.13 -8.13 4.53
N GLY A 185 -16.99 -8.38 5.20
CA GLY A 185 -16.28 -9.66 5.18
C GLY A 185 -15.20 -9.78 4.10
N PHE A 186 -14.90 -8.72 3.37
CA PHE A 186 -13.76 -8.73 2.45
C PHE A 186 -12.44 -8.72 3.23
N ARG A 187 -11.63 -9.76 3.02
CA ARG A 187 -10.37 -9.97 3.75
C ARG A 187 -9.20 -9.32 3.03
N LEU A 188 -9.23 -7.99 2.92
CA LEU A 188 -8.17 -7.21 2.31
C LEU A 188 -7.12 -6.76 3.35
N SER A 189 -5.88 -6.65 2.90
CA SER A 189 -4.81 -5.98 3.62
C SER A 189 -4.88 -4.46 3.39
N ALA A 190 -4.02 -3.70 4.07
CA ALA A 190 -4.01 -2.23 4.02
C ALA A 190 -2.58 -1.74 3.78
N CYS A 191 -2.30 -1.05 2.67
CA CYS A 191 -0.99 -0.49 2.39
C CYS A 191 -0.99 1.05 2.48
N ALA A 192 0.12 1.60 3.00
CA ALA A 192 0.45 3.01 2.91
C ALA A 192 1.55 3.19 1.87
N THR A 193 1.45 4.24 1.07
CA THR A 193 2.34 4.52 -0.05
C THR A 193 2.55 6.01 -0.25
N ASP A 194 3.38 6.36 -1.22
CA ASP A 194 3.64 7.75 -1.56
C ASP A 194 2.84 8.24 -2.77
N ASP A 195 2.76 7.45 -3.86
CA ASP A 195 2.28 7.94 -5.17
C ASP A 195 3.15 9.11 -5.67
N ALA A 196 4.45 8.99 -5.41
CA ALA A 196 5.39 10.09 -5.60
C ALA A 196 5.67 10.35 -7.09
N HIS A 197 5.45 11.58 -7.51
CA HIS A 197 5.80 12.07 -8.84
C HIS A 197 7.11 12.87 -8.83
N ILE A 198 7.45 13.49 -7.71
CA ILE A 198 8.70 14.25 -7.50
C ILE A 198 8.94 15.26 -8.63
N GLU A 199 7.90 15.94 -9.07
CA GLU A 199 7.99 16.85 -10.23
C GLU A 199 8.80 18.10 -9.94
N PHE A 200 8.57 18.71 -8.76
CA PHE A 200 9.26 19.94 -8.36
C PHE A 200 9.45 20.01 -6.85
N PRO A 201 10.66 20.31 -6.37
CA PRO A 201 10.82 20.67 -4.97
C PRO A 201 10.07 22.00 -4.73
N LEU A 202 9.16 22.04 -3.76
CA LEU A 202 8.42 23.23 -3.35
C LEU A 202 9.36 24.39 -2.99
N TYR A 203 10.58 24.06 -2.56
CA TYR A 203 11.63 25.01 -2.22
C TYR A 203 12.98 24.54 -2.71
N PRO A 204 13.92 25.43 -3.08
CA PRO A 204 15.29 25.05 -3.42
C PRO A 204 15.90 24.15 -2.34
N ASN A 205 16.47 23.02 -2.73
CA ASN A 205 17.09 22.03 -1.85
C ASN A 205 16.15 21.26 -0.89
N THR A 206 14.84 21.26 -1.13
CA THR A 206 13.90 20.36 -0.46
C THR A 206 13.33 19.36 -1.44
N TRP A 207 13.03 18.15 -0.93
CA TRP A 207 12.22 17.18 -1.68
C TRP A 207 10.77 17.67 -1.75
N THR A 208 10.04 17.17 -2.73
CA THR A 208 8.61 17.40 -2.81
C THR A 208 7.91 16.81 -1.59
N ASP A 209 6.72 17.26 -1.31
CA ASP A 209 5.91 16.77 -0.19
C ASP A 209 5.11 15.51 -0.52
N ASP A 210 5.21 15.01 -1.76
CA ASP A 210 4.56 13.80 -2.26
C ASP A 210 5.37 12.50 -2.05
N ALA A 211 6.60 12.59 -1.53
CA ALA A 211 7.51 11.47 -1.38
C ALA A 211 7.93 11.22 0.08
N PHE A 212 8.26 9.95 0.39
CA PHE A 212 8.80 9.48 1.68
C PHE A 212 7.87 9.65 2.88
N GLY A 213 6.56 9.84 2.65
CA GLY A 213 5.55 10.07 3.68
C GLY A 213 4.75 8.84 4.07
N GLY A 214 4.69 7.80 3.22
CA GLY A 214 3.98 6.56 3.47
C GLY A 214 4.76 5.33 2.98
N TRP A 215 4.79 4.24 3.75
CA TRP A 215 5.50 3.02 3.38
C TRP A 215 4.93 1.79 4.05
N VAL A 216 5.37 0.63 3.57
CA VAL A 216 5.11 -0.66 4.19
C VAL A 216 6.40 -1.25 4.79
N HIS A 217 6.25 -2.03 5.86
CA HIS A 217 7.28 -2.91 6.40
C HIS A 217 6.88 -4.35 6.11
N VAL A 218 7.52 -4.99 5.14
CA VAL A 218 7.18 -6.33 4.66
C VAL A 218 8.07 -7.36 5.33
N ARG A 219 7.46 -8.37 5.97
CA ARG A 219 8.18 -9.48 6.59
C ARG A 219 8.49 -10.55 5.55
N ALA A 220 9.76 -10.72 5.20
CA ALA A 220 10.22 -11.74 4.24
C ALA A 220 11.56 -12.34 4.66
N GLU A 221 11.87 -13.51 4.12
CA GLU A 221 13.13 -14.22 4.39
C GLU A 221 14.28 -13.70 3.53
N ALA A 222 13.98 -13.09 2.38
CA ALA A 222 14.96 -12.55 1.45
C ALA A 222 14.52 -11.18 0.91
N LEU A 223 15.49 -10.32 0.61
CA LEU A 223 15.29 -9.04 -0.08
C LEU A 223 15.26 -9.27 -1.59
N GLU A 224 14.25 -10.01 -2.04
CA GLU A 224 14.05 -10.39 -3.44
C GLU A 224 12.60 -10.14 -3.85
N GLN A 225 12.37 -9.75 -5.12
CA GLN A 225 11.03 -9.45 -5.62
C GLN A 225 10.01 -10.53 -5.29
N ASP A 226 10.32 -11.79 -5.58
CA ASP A 226 9.35 -12.90 -5.44
C ASP A 226 8.99 -13.15 -3.97
N ALA A 227 9.98 -13.05 -3.06
CA ALA A 227 9.76 -13.20 -1.63
C ALA A 227 8.90 -12.05 -1.08
N LEU A 228 9.18 -10.80 -1.49
CA LEU A 228 8.42 -9.62 -1.09
C LEU A 228 6.99 -9.66 -1.64
N VAL A 229 6.80 -10.00 -2.91
CA VAL A 229 5.46 -10.12 -3.53
C VAL A 229 4.64 -11.23 -2.89
N ALA A 230 5.25 -12.37 -2.58
CA ALA A 230 4.58 -13.45 -1.86
C ALA A 230 4.14 -13.01 -0.45
N ALA A 231 5.00 -12.30 0.28
CA ALA A 231 4.70 -11.76 1.60
C ALA A 231 3.59 -10.69 1.56
N LEU A 232 3.61 -9.79 0.57
CA LEU A 232 2.56 -8.80 0.35
C LEU A 232 1.20 -9.46 0.10
N LYS A 233 1.12 -10.45 -0.79
CA LYS A 233 -0.10 -11.21 -1.08
C LYS A 233 -0.63 -11.98 0.13
N ALA A 234 0.26 -12.42 1.00
CA ALA A 234 -0.09 -13.11 2.24
C ALA A 234 -0.44 -12.14 3.40
N GLY A 235 -0.40 -10.81 3.18
CA GLY A 235 -0.64 -9.80 4.21
C GLY A 235 0.44 -9.76 5.30
N GLN A 236 1.66 -10.22 5.01
CA GLN A 236 2.76 -10.28 5.96
C GLN A 236 3.50 -8.95 6.04
N TYR A 237 2.79 -7.90 6.35
CA TYR A 237 3.33 -6.55 6.48
C TYR A 237 2.46 -5.67 7.35
N TYR A 238 3.00 -4.53 7.76
CA TYR A 238 2.27 -3.42 8.34
C TYR A 238 2.64 -2.13 7.63
N SER A 239 1.81 -1.09 7.78
CA SER A 239 1.97 0.21 7.13
C SER A 239 2.38 1.29 8.11
N SER A 240 3.14 2.31 7.65
CA SER A 240 3.57 3.41 8.50
C SER A 240 3.74 4.72 7.74
N THR A 241 3.59 5.82 8.48
CA THR A 241 3.98 7.19 8.13
C THR A 241 4.93 7.78 9.19
N GLY A 242 5.56 6.94 10.01
CA GLY A 242 6.50 7.39 11.05
C GLY A 242 6.90 6.30 12.03
N PRO A 243 6.04 5.94 13.01
CA PRO A 243 6.40 4.99 14.06
C PRO A 243 6.54 3.56 13.55
N GLU A 244 7.34 2.76 14.24
CA GLU A 244 7.46 1.33 13.98
C GLU A 244 6.62 0.51 14.97
N ILE A 245 6.07 -0.61 14.48
CA ILE A 245 5.47 -1.65 15.29
C ILE A 245 6.50 -2.77 15.42
N HIS A 246 6.96 -3.03 16.64
CA HIS A 246 8.02 -4.00 16.91
C HIS A 246 7.48 -5.41 17.07
N HIS A 247 6.31 -5.54 17.71
CA HIS A 247 5.67 -6.84 17.92
C HIS A 247 4.15 -6.72 18.03
N VAL A 248 3.46 -7.72 17.51
CA VAL A 248 2.02 -7.94 17.75
C VAL A 248 1.80 -9.44 17.92
N SER A 249 1.20 -9.83 19.02
CA SER A 249 0.81 -11.22 19.31
C SER A 249 -0.60 -11.31 19.86
N ILE A 250 -1.15 -12.51 19.87
CA ILE A 250 -2.39 -12.85 20.59
C ILE A 250 -2.07 -13.96 21.58
N GLU A 251 -2.17 -13.64 22.87
CA GLU A 251 -1.89 -14.53 23.99
C GLU A 251 -3.09 -14.51 24.94
N ASP A 252 -3.60 -15.67 25.32
CA ASP A 252 -4.72 -15.82 26.26
C ASP A 252 -5.90 -14.86 25.97
N ASP A 253 -6.36 -14.81 24.72
CA ASP A 253 -7.43 -13.92 24.21
C ASP A 253 -7.15 -12.42 24.40
N THR A 254 -5.87 -12.06 24.42
CA THR A 254 -5.40 -10.68 24.56
C THR A 254 -4.48 -10.33 23.38
N LEU A 255 -4.78 -9.25 22.68
CA LEU A 255 -3.91 -8.65 21.66
C LEU A 255 -2.85 -7.83 22.36
N ILE A 256 -1.58 -8.20 22.20
CA ILE A 256 -0.41 -7.49 22.73
C ILE A 256 0.24 -6.73 21.59
N VAL A 257 0.62 -5.48 21.83
CA VAL A 257 1.25 -4.59 20.84
C VAL A 257 2.47 -3.95 21.49
N GLU A 258 3.62 -3.99 20.80
CA GLU A 258 4.84 -3.27 21.15
C GLU A 258 5.25 -2.37 19.99
N CYS A 259 5.61 -1.13 20.26
CA CYS A 259 5.89 -0.12 19.22
C CYS A 259 6.87 0.94 19.71
N ASP A 260 7.27 1.82 18.82
CA ASP A 260 7.95 3.08 19.15
C ASP A 260 7.14 3.91 20.16
N PRO A 261 7.79 4.85 20.87
CA PRO A 261 7.12 5.78 21.76
C PRO A 261 5.92 6.46 21.08
N ALA A 262 4.74 6.22 21.61
CA ALA A 262 3.46 6.66 21.07
C ALA A 262 2.64 7.45 22.08
N VAL A 263 1.85 8.41 21.60
CA VAL A 263 0.87 9.12 22.42
C VAL A 263 -0.38 8.30 22.62
N GLN A 264 -0.67 7.38 21.68
CA GLN A 264 -1.86 6.54 21.74
C GLN A 264 -1.73 5.28 20.87
N ILE A 265 -2.30 4.17 21.36
CA ILE A 265 -2.47 2.92 20.60
C ILE A 265 -3.96 2.59 20.62
N PHE A 266 -4.54 2.35 19.46
CA PHE A 266 -5.92 1.91 19.31
C PHE A 266 -5.98 0.46 18.85
N ALA A 267 -6.95 -0.28 19.38
CA ALA A 267 -7.51 -1.48 18.78
C ALA A 267 -8.91 -1.15 18.28
N THR A 268 -9.15 -1.30 16.97
CA THR A 268 -10.41 -0.92 16.31
C THR A 268 -11.00 -2.13 15.60
N GLY A 269 -12.30 -2.37 15.79
CA GLY A 269 -13.06 -3.42 15.11
C GLY A 269 -14.23 -2.84 14.33
N ASN A 270 -15.26 -3.67 14.11
CA ASN A 270 -16.43 -3.30 13.34
C ASN A 270 -17.20 -2.13 14.00
N GLY A 271 -17.67 -1.18 13.18
CA GLY A 271 -18.45 -0.01 13.59
C GLY A 271 -17.68 0.89 14.57
N ALA A 272 -18.29 1.21 15.69
CA ALA A 272 -17.69 2.05 16.73
C ALA A 272 -16.89 1.25 17.80
N LEU A 273 -16.69 -0.04 17.58
CA LEU A 273 -15.97 -0.89 18.53
C LEU A 273 -14.50 -0.52 18.56
N ASN A 274 -14.05 -0.09 19.74
CA ASN A 274 -12.65 0.23 19.97
C ASN A 274 -12.24 0.00 21.41
N GLN A 275 -10.93 -0.15 21.60
CA GLN A 275 -10.21 0.03 22.87
C GLN A 275 -9.00 0.92 22.57
N ARG A 276 -8.47 1.56 23.61
CA ARG A 276 -7.30 2.42 23.47
C ARG A 276 -6.45 2.43 24.73
N SER A 277 -5.14 2.50 24.54
CA SER A 277 -4.15 2.89 25.53
C SER A 277 -3.65 4.29 25.18
N ARG A 278 -3.48 5.15 26.16
CA ARG A 278 -2.97 6.52 26.00
C ARG A 278 -2.13 6.94 27.19
N GLY A 279 -1.16 7.77 26.97
CA GLY A 279 -0.28 8.32 28.01
C GLY A 279 0.86 9.11 27.39
N GLY A 280 1.78 9.60 28.19
CA GLY A 280 3.06 10.07 27.67
C GLY A 280 3.95 8.86 27.36
N SER A 281 4.38 8.71 26.10
CA SER A 281 5.35 7.69 25.70
C SER A 281 4.91 6.24 25.97
N VAL A 282 3.76 5.83 25.43
CA VAL A 282 3.28 4.44 25.48
C VAL A 282 4.08 3.61 24.49
N ILE A 283 4.75 2.56 24.95
CA ILE A 283 5.54 1.62 24.11
C ILE A 283 4.91 0.23 24.01
N GLN A 284 3.89 -0.04 24.82
CA GLN A 284 3.20 -1.34 24.85
C GLN A 284 1.72 -1.15 25.24
N ALA A 285 0.85 -1.99 24.67
CA ALA A 285 -0.56 -2.06 25.03
C ALA A 285 -1.06 -3.50 24.97
N ALA A 286 -2.07 -3.80 25.82
CA ALA A 286 -2.76 -5.07 25.83
C ALA A 286 -4.28 -4.83 25.75
N PHE A 287 -4.95 -5.53 24.82
CA PHE A 287 -6.37 -5.37 24.54
C PHE A 287 -7.09 -6.72 24.58
N PRO A 288 -7.99 -6.97 25.58
CA PRO A 288 -8.82 -8.17 25.61
C PRO A 288 -9.68 -8.30 24.34
N LEU A 289 -9.66 -9.46 23.68
CA LEU A 289 -10.30 -9.68 22.38
C LEU A 289 -11.77 -10.10 22.46
N ALA A 290 -12.29 -10.46 23.62
CA ALA A 290 -13.65 -10.98 23.78
C ALA A 290 -14.75 -10.16 23.07
N ARG A 291 -14.63 -8.82 23.05
CA ARG A 291 -15.55 -7.93 22.34
C ARG A 291 -15.34 -7.95 20.82
N PHE A 292 -14.08 -8.09 20.38
CA PHE A 292 -13.71 -8.06 18.96
C PHE A 292 -14.04 -9.36 18.24
N ARG A 293 -14.10 -10.50 18.95
CA ARG A 293 -14.51 -11.78 18.34
C ARG A 293 -15.86 -11.70 17.66
N LYS A 294 -16.83 -11.02 18.27
CA LYS A 294 -18.16 -10.79 17.68
C LYS A 294 -18.12 -9.83 16.46
N ALA A 295 -17.09 -9.02 16.37
CA ALA A 295 -16.90 -8.10 15.25
C ALA A 295 -16.18 -8.75 14.05
N GLY A 296 -15.60 -9.94 14.25
CA GLY A 296 -14.90 -10.73 13.22
C GLY A 296 -13.46 -10.29 12.95
N PHE A 297 -13.06 -9.08 13.33
CA PHE A 297 -11.69 -8.60 13.16
C PHE A 297 -11.31 -7.51 14.18
N VAL A 298 -10.02 -7.28 14.31
CA VAL A 298 -9.42 -6.13 15.00
C VAL A 298 -8.23 -5.62 14.19
N ARG A 299 -8.01 -4.31 14.17
CA ARG A 299 -6.78 -3.71 13.65
C ARG A 299 -6.16 -2.77 14.67
N VAL A 300 -4.85 -2.62 14.62
CA VAL A 300 -4.09 -1.72 15.49
C VAL A 300 -3.77 -0.42 14.74
N THR A 301 -3.86 0.70 15.44
CA THR A 301 -3.29 1.98 15.03
C THR A 301 -2.39 2.51 16.13
N VAL A 302 -1.13 2.76 15.82
CA VAL A 302 -0.17 3.44 16.68
C VAL A 302 -0.08 4.90 16.24
N VAL A 303 -0.24 5.84 17.15
CA VAL A 303 -0.05 7.28 16.89
C VAL A 303 1.24 7.70 17.58
N GLY A 304 2.27 7.94 16.79
CA GLY A 304 3.60 8.30 17.26
C GLY A 304 3.65 9.71 17.87
N GLU A 305 4.63 9.97 18.72
CA GLU A 305 4.82 11.27 19.38
C GLU A 305 5.06 12.41 18.39
N LYS A 306 5.55 12.12 17.18
CA LYS A 306 5.79 13.09 16.11
C LYS A 306 4.61 13.27 15.16
N GLY A 307 3.45 12.66 15.44
CA GLY A 307 2.22 12.78 14.66
C GLY A 307 2.02 11.73 13.57
N GLY A 308 3.05 10.99 13.16
CA GLY A 308 2.93 9.85 12.23
C GLY A 308 2.11 8.71 12.82
N ARG A 309 1.69 7.78 11.97
CA ARG A 309 0.90 6.62 12.35
C ARG A 309 1.48 5.33 11.79
N ALA A 310 1.27 4.24 12.50
CA ALA A 310 1.47 2.90 11.95
C ALA A 310 0.19 2.07 12.13
N TRP A 311 -0.05 1.16 11.19
CA TRP A 311 -1.26 0.34 11.16
C TRP A 311 -0.94 -1.11 10.83
N THR A 312 -1.52 -2.03 11.61
CA THR A 312 -1.57 -3.43 11.17
C THR A 312 -2.62 -3.60 10.08
N ASN A 313 -2.49 -4.64 9.29
CA ASN A 313 -3.63 -5.17 8.53
C ASN A 313 -4.76 -5.58 9.49
N PRO A 314 -6.02 -5.70 9.01
CA PRO A 314 -7.07 -6.32 9.79
C PRO A 314 -6.69 -7.74 10.22
N ILE A 315 -6.69 -8.00 11.52
CA ILE A 315 -6.43 -9.30 12.14
C ILE A 315 -7.79 -9.98 12.29
N TRP A 316 -8.05 -10.99 11.49
CA TRP A 316 -9.33 -11.69 11.47
C TRP A 316 -9.42 -12.64 12.65
N LEU A 317 -10.51 -12.57 13.38
CA LEU A 317 -10.79 -13.39 14.54
C LEU A 317 -11.85 -14.42 14.15
N ASP A 318 -11.51 -15.70 14.24
CA ASP A 318 -12.50 -16.74 13.97
C ASP A 318 -13.63 -16.65 15.01
N ALA A 319 -14.88 -16.84 14.57
CA ALA A 319 -15.99 -17.01 15.48
C ALA A 319 -15.81 -18.35 16.22
N GLU A 320 -15.98 -18.35 17.56
CA GLU A 320 -16.04 -19.57 18.35
C GLU A 320 -17.27 -20.39 18.00
#